data_9fbcdc91b56b2ebd7c6f20602c351abe
#
_entry.id   9fbcdc91b56b2ebd7c6f20602c351abe
#
_cell.length_a   1.000
_cell.length_b   1.000
_cell.length_c   1.000
_cell.angle_alpha   90.00
_cell.angle_beta   90.00
_cell.angle_gamma   90.00
#
_symmetry.space_group_name_H-M   'P 1'
#
loop_
_entity.id
_entity.type
_entity.pdbx_description
1 polymer ?
#
loop_
_entity_poly.entity_id
_entity_poly.type
_entity_poly.pdbx_seq_one_letter_code
_entity_poly.pdbx_strand_id
1 'polypeptide(L)'
;MLLDLQLDARPDQAAERARHLVDAGAAGLFTFEGPHDVFLPLAVASGAVEADLMTNVAIAMPRSPLHLAHAAWDLQLMSKGRFRLGLGSQIKVHVENRYGATWSAPAARMREIVLAVKAILTSWQDGTPLDFRGEHTRHTLMPPTFVPGPNPYGPPPVLLGALGPVMTRTAAEVADGLLVMPFHSHRHFRERTLPAVAEGLARAGRDALPIYPQAICALGDTAEELAAATTGVRGLLSFYGSTPAYRPVLEVEGWADLQPELNRLSKAGDYAAMFGLIDDDMVRTLAVTGTPEECAAELRRRFGDVADRVCAYFPGSDPSTDQVGRLAAALSR
;
A
#
# COMPACT_ATOMS: atom_id res chain seq x y z
N MET A 1 -2.60 16.74 7.38
CA MET A 1 -2.41 15.41 6.71
C MET A 1 -3.08 14.34 7.56
N LEU A 2 -3.87 13.45 6.96
CA LEU A 2 -4.55 12.34 7.66
C LEU A 2 -3.60 11.17 7.87
N LEU A 3 -3.76 10.46 8.99
CA LEU A 3 -2.99 9.26 9.34
C LEU A 3 -3.81 7.99 9.07
N ASP A 4 -3.31 7.13 8.20
CA ASP A 4 -3.82 5.77 8.02
C ASP A 4 -2.89 4.78 8.71
N LEU A 5 -3.47 3.81 9.42
CA LEU A 5 -2.73 2.79 10.15
C LEU A 5 -3.01 1.38 9.64
N GLN A 6 -2.01 0.52 9.76
CA GLN A 6 -2.16 -0.89 9.47
C GLN A 6 -3.09 -1.55 10.48
N LEU A 7 -4.14 -2.20 9.98
CA LEU A 7 -4.95 -3.12 10.76
C LEU A 7 -4.26 -4.49 10.78
N ASP A 8 -3.29 -4.62 11.66
CA ASP A 8 -2.56 -5.87 11.90
C ASP A 8 -3.31 -6.68 12.95
N ALA A 9 -4.26 -7.48 12.50
CA ALA A 9 -5.07 -8.31 13.37
C ALA A 9 -5.59 -9.56 12.65
N ARG A 10 -5.79 -10.62 13.38
CA ARG A 10 -6.57 -11.77 12.91
C ARG A 10 -8.02 -11.33 12.67
N PRO A 11 -8.74 -11.95 11.71
CA PRO A 11 -10.11 -11.54 11.39
C PRO A 11 -11.06 -11.52 12.62
N ASP A 12 -10.91 -12.47 13.54
CA ASP A 12 -11.71 -12.57 14.77
C ASP A 12 -11.42 -11.46 15.79
N GLN A 13 -10.29 -10.78 15.69
CA GLN A 13 -9.85 -9.67 16.56
C GLN A 13 -9.94 -8.30 15.87
N ALA A 14 -10.25 -8.27 14.57
CA ALA A 14 -10.16 -7.06 13.74
C ALA A 14 -11.10 -5.95 14.22
N ALA A 15 -12.28 -6.26 14.76
CA ALA A 15 -13.22 -5.26 15.27
C ALA A 15 -12.67 -4.50 16.49
N GLU A 16 -12.04 -5.21 17.42
CA GLU A 16 -11.45 -4.62 18.62
C GLU A 16 -10.22 -3.78 18.26
N ARG A 17 -9.32 -4.34 17.45
CA ARG A 17 -8.13 -3.62 16.99
C ARG A 17 -8.48 -2.38 16.18
N ALA A 18 -9.50 -2.44 15.31
CA ALA A 18 -9.96 -1.30 14.54
C ALA A 18 -10.45 -0.16 15.45
N ARG A 19 -11.28 -0.46 16.47
CA ARG A 19 -11.71 0.56 17.45
C ARG A 19 -10.51 1.19 18.15
N HIS A 20 -9.59 0.37 18.63
CA HIS A 20 -8.39 0.85 19.32
C HIS A 20 -7.58 1.84 18.45
N LEU A 21 -7.35 1.51 17.16
CA LEU A 21 -6.60 2.37 16.25
C LEU A 21 -7.35 3.67 15.91
N VAL A 22 -8.68 3.60 15.72
CA VAL A 22 -9.50 4.79 15.43
C VAL A 22 -9.61 5.69 16.66
N ASP A 23 -9.81 5.12 17.84
CA ASP A 23 -9.83 5.85 19.12
C ASP A 23 -8.47 6.53 19.40
N ALA A 24 -7.38 5.94 18.94
CA ALA A 24 -6.04 6.52 18.97
C ALA A 24 -5.83 7.65 17.94
N GLY A 25 -6.77 7.88 17.00
CA GLY A 25 -6.72 9.00 16.06
C GLY A 25 -6.44 8.61 14.60
N ALA A 26 -6.48 7.33 14.24
CA ALA A 26 -6.39 6.90 12.85
C ALA A 26 -7.60 7.40 12.06
N ALA A 27 -7.35 8.08 10.94
CA ALA A 27 -8.39 8.51 10.00
C ALA A 27 -8.82 7.39 9.05
N GLY A 28 -7.93 6.43 8.81
CA GLY A 28 -8.18 5.25 8.00
C GLY A 28 -7.38 4.04 8.47
N LEU A 29 -7.84 2.88 8.03
CA LEU A 29 -7.22 1.60 8.31
C LEU A 29 -6.90 0.86 7.02
N PHE A 30 -5.76 0.22 6.96
CA PHE A 30 -5.39 -0.60 5.81
C PHE A 30 -4.89 -1.99 6.20
N THR A 31 -5.14 -2.95 5.33
CA THR A 31 -4.58 -4.30 5.43
C THR A 31 -3.61 -4.55 4.29
N PHE A 32 -2.61 -5.37 4.52
CA PHE A 32 -1.80 -5.95 3.45
C PHE A 32 -1.98 -7.47 3.39
N GLU A 33 -1.58 -8.09 2.31
CA GLU A 33 -1.70 -9.53 2.13
C GLU A 33 -0.54 -10.28 2.81
N GLY A 34 -0.74 -10.59 4.07
CA GLY A 34 0.21 -11.26 4.95
C GLY A 34 -0.20 -12.69 5.30
N PRO A 35 -0.33 -13.03 6.61
CA PRO A 35 -0.72 -14.37 7.07
C PRO A 35 -2.22 -14.65 6.92
N HIS A 36 -3.05 -13.61 6.76
CA HIS A 36 -4.50 -13.70 6.64
C HIS A 36 -4.99 -13.11 5.31
N ASP A 37 -6.27 -13.38 4.98
CA ASP A 37 -6.92 -12.76 3.84
C ASP A 37 -6.97 -11.24 4.00
N VAL A 38 -6.74 -10.52 2.90
CA VAL A 38 -6.62 -9.06 2.92
C VAL A 38 -7.96 -8.33 3.08
N PHE A 39 -9.10 -8.97 2.75
CA PHE A 39 -10.43 -8.37 2.78
C PHE A 39 -11.19 -8.66 4.07
N LEU A 40 -11.04 -9.86 4.65
CA LEU A 40 -11.83 -10.29 5.81
C LEU A 40 -11.67 -9.39 7.04
N PRO A 41 -10.46 -8.97 7.46
CA PRO A 41 -10.32 -8.04 8.59
C PRO A 41 -11.01 -6.69 8.32
N LEU A 42 -10.98 -6.19 7.07
CA LEU A 42 -11.67 -4.95 6.69
C LEU A 42 -13.19 -5.11 6.71
N ALA A 43 -13.70 -6.26 6.29
CA ALA A 43 -15.13 -6.55 6.38
C ALA A 43 -15.63 -6.52 7.83
N VAL A 44 -14.86 -7.10 8.74
CA VAL A 44 -15.17 -7.07 10.19
C VAL A 44 -15.05 -5.64 10.74
N ALA A 45 -14.00 -4.90 10.37
CA ALA A 45 -13.78 -3.52 10.81
C ALA A 45 -14.86 -2.56 10.31
N SER A 46 -15.41 -2.76 9.09
CA SER A 46 -16.43 -1.89 8.49
C SER A 46 -17.72 -1.78 9.32
N GLY A 47 -18.07 -2.83 10.07
CA GLY A 47 -19.18 -2.83 11.01
C GLY A 47 -18.85 -2.31 12.42
N ALA A 48 -17.55 -2.08 12.69
CA ALA A 48 -17.09 -1.73 14.03
C ALA A 48 -16.68 -0.26 14.18
N VAL A 49 -16.24 0.39 13.08
CA VAL A 49 -15.73 1.78 13.09
C VAL A 49 -16.21 2.57 11.88
N GLU A 50 -16.21 3.90 12.03
CA GLU A 50 -16.48 4.86 10.95
C GLU A 50 -15.17 5.49 10.47
N ALA A 51 -14.29 4.69 9.84
CA ALA A 51 -13.02 5.13 9.29
C ALA A 51 -12.92 4.76 7.80
N ASP A 52 -12.03 5.40 7.07
CA ASP A 52 -11.66 4.96 5.73
C ASP A 52 -10.99 3.59 5.79
N LEU A 53 -11.32 2.72 4.86
CA LEU A 53 -10.78 1.36 4.79
C LEU A 53 -10.11 1.13 3.44
N MET A 54 -8.95 0.46 3.42
CA MET A 54 -8.32 0.15 2.15
C MET A 54 -7.48 -1.12 2.22
N THR A 55 -7.36 -1.81 1.08
CA THR A 55 -6.30 -2.80 0.92
C THR A 55 -5.01 -2.09 0.48
N ASN A 56 -3.89 -2.39 1.11
CA ASN A 56 -2.59 -1.77 0.80
C ASN A 56 -1.45 -2.80 0.89
N VAL A 57 -1.46 -3.82 0.01
CA VAL A 57 -2.30 -4.01 -1.17
C VAL A 57 -2.89 -5.42 -1.22
N ALA A 58 -4.01 -5.61 -1.93
CA ALA A 58 -4.46 -6.93 -2.37
C ALA A 58 -3.60 -7.36 -3.58
N ILE A 59 -3.05 -8.58 -3.53
CA ILE A 59 -2.23 -9.12 -4.62
C ILE A 59 -3.13 -9.53 -5.79
N ALA A 60 -3.03 -8.80 -6.90
CA ALA A 60 -3.96 -8.92 -8.01
C ALA A 60 -3.62 -10.02 -9.02
N MET A 61 -2.32 -10.30 -9.24
CA MET A 61 -1.89 -11.25 -10.28
C MET A 61 -2.50 -12.65 -10.18
N PRO A 62 -2.70 -13.25 -8.99
CA PRO A 62 -3.33 -14.57 -8.85
C PRO A 62 -4.87 -14.51 -8.80
N ARG A 63 -5.48 -13.32 -8.81
CA ARG A 63 -6.92 -13.14 -8.66
C ARG A 63 -7.60 -12.74 -9.96
N SER A 64 -8.84 -13.22 -10.16
CA SER A 64 -9.68 -12.71 -11.24
C SER A 64 -10.13 -11.27 -10.96
N PRO A 65 -10.12 -10.35 -11.96
CA PRO A 65 -10.73 -9.04 -11.83
C PRO A 65 -12.18 -9.06 -11.31
N LEU A 66 -12.96 -10.07 -11.64
CA LEU A 66 -14.32 -10.23 -11.15
C LEU A 66 -14.38 -10.49 -9.64
N HIS A 67 -13.49 -11.34 -9.10
CA HIS A 67 -13.41 -11.58 -7.65
C HIS A 67 -12.98 -10.32 -6.89
N LEU A 68 -12.03 -9.55 -7.46
CA LEU A 68 -11.61 -8.26 -6.89
C LEU A 68 -12.76 -7.25 -6.89
N ALA A 69 -13.52 -7.19 -7.98
CA ALA A 69 -14.68 -6.30 -8.09
C ALA A 69 -15.77 -6.67 -7.07
N HIS A 70 -16.11 -7.97 -6.89
CA HIS A 70 -17.08 -8.40 -5.88
C HIS A 70 -16.66 -8.00 -4.46
N ALA A 71 -15.42 -8.34 -4.06
CA ALA A 71 -14.91 -8.00 -2.74
C ALA A 71 -14.93 -6.48 -2.49
N ALA A 72 -14.55 -5.70 -3.50
CA ALA A 72 -14.54 -4.25 -3.39
C ALA A 72 -15.95 -3.65 -3.34
N TRP A 73 -16.89 -4.18 -4.12
CA TRP A 73 -18.29 -3.75 -4.14
C TRP A 73 -18.98 -3.95 -2.80
N ASP A 74 -18.81 -5.15 -2.23
CA ASP A 74 -19.41 -5.49 -0.94
C ASP A 74 -18.79 -4.68 0.19
N LEU A 75 -17.46 -4.48 0.19
CA LEU A 75 -16.79 -3.62 1.16
C LEU A 75 -17.20 -2.15 1.03
N GLN A 76 -17.45 -1.66 -0.17
CA GLN A 76 -17.97 -0.31 -0.39
C GLN A 76 -19.37 -0.14 0.21
N LEU A 77 -20.25 -1.15 0.06
CA LEU A 77 -21.57 -1.19 0.71
C LEU A 77 -21.44 -1.23 2.25
N MET A 78 -20.65 -2.17 2.77
CA MET A 78 -20.47 -2.38 4.20
C MET A 78 -19.84 -1.17 4.89
N SER A 79 -18.88 -0.52 4.27
CA SER A 79 -18.22 0.67 4.78
C SER A 79 -18.98 1.97 4.52
N LYS A 80 -20.14 1.92 3.85
CA LYS A 80 -20.94 3.10 3.47
C LYS A 80 -20.12 4.12 2.66
N GLY A 81 -19.42 3.63 1.63
CA GLY A 81 -18.66 4.48 0.71
C GLY A 81 -17.23 4.82 1.15
N ARG A 82 -16.72 4.21 2.21
CA ARG A 82 -15.38 4.51 2.75
C ARG A 82 -14.31 3.49 2.36
N PHE A 83 -14.57 2.60 1.40
CA PHE A 83 -13.59 1.61 0.96
C PHE A 83 -12.81 2.06 -0.27
N ARG A 84 -11.54 1.73 -0.33
CA ARG A 84 -10.63 1.88 -1.48
C ARG A 84 -9.96 0.54 -1.80
N LEU A 85 -10.04 0.12 -3.05
CA LEU A 85 -9.38 -1.12 -3.50
C LEU A 85 -7.95 -0.81 -3.94
N GLY A 86 -6.99 -1.06 -3.07
CA GLY A 86 -5.57 -0.97 -3.41
C GLY A 86 -5.03 -2.31 -3.92
N LEU A 87 -4.51 -2.31 -5.12
CA LEU A 87 -4.00 -3.48 -5.83
C LEU A 87 -2.48 -3.46 -5.95
N GLY A 88 -1.84 -4.62 -5.93
CA GLY A 88 -0.41 -4.77 -6.16
C GLY A 88 -0.07 -6.02 -6.97
N SER A 89 1.07 -5.97 -7.67
CA SER A 89 1.53 -7.09 -8.50
C SER A 89 2.21 -8.20 -7.71
N GLN A 90 2.77 -7.89 -6.54
CA GLN A 90 3.76 -8.73 -5.84
C GLN A 90 5.04 -8.92 -6.71
N ILE A 91 5.96 -9.77 -6.30
CA ILE A 91 7.16 -10.16 -7.04
C ILE A 91 7.05 -11.59 -7.58
N LYS A 92 7.83 -11.90 -8.63
CA LYS A 92 7.76 -13.17 -9.37
C LYS A 92 7.77 -14.40 -8.46
N VAL A 93 8.73 -14.49 -7.54
CA VAL A 93 8.90 -15.66 -6.68
C VAL A 93 7.67 -15.95 -5.82
N HIS A 94 6.98 -14.92 -5.35
CA HIS A 94 5.76 -15.10 -4.58
C HIS A 94 4.57 -15.47 -5.46
N VAL A 95 4.43 -14.83 -6.62
CA VAL A 95 3.32 -15.14 -7.55
C VAL A 95 3.42 -16.60 -8.03
N GLU A 96 4.60 -17.06 -8.40
CA GLU A 96 4.79 -18.41 -8.91
C GLU A 96 4.80 -19.47 -7.79
N ASN A 97 5.57 -19.25 -6.72
CA ASN A 97 5.87 -20.30 -5.74
C ASN A 97 4.95 -20.28 -4.51
N ARG A 98 4.34 -19.12 -4.18
CA ARG A 98 3.40 -19.00 -3.05
C ARG A 98 1.95 -19.03 -3.50
N TYR A 99 1.63 -18.40 -4.64
CA TYR A 99 0.25 -18.32 -5.16
C TYR A 99 -0.03 -19.32 -6.28
N GLY A 100 0.98 -19.99 -6.85
CA GLY A 100 0.80 -20.95 -7.92
C GLY A 100 0.27 -20.32 -9.22
N ALA A 101 0.50 -19.02 -9.45
CA ALA A 101 0.02 -18.29 -10.59
C ALA A 101 1.15 -17.92 -11.56
N THR A 102 0.81 -17.60 -12.81
CA THR A 102 1.80 -17.23 -13.83
C THR A 102 2.24 -15.78 -13.66
N TRP A 103 3.55 -15.56 -13.63
CA TRP A 103 4.17 -14.25 -13.70
C TRP A 103 4.55 -13.89 -15.12
N SER A 104 3.98 -12.83 -15.66
CA SER A 104 4.35 -12.29 -16.98
C SER A 104 3.96 -10.83 -17.09
N ALA A 105 4.73 -10.02 -17.82
CA ALA A 105 4.43 -8.63 -18.19
C ALA A 105 3.73 -7.80 -17.07
N PRO A 106 4.33 -7.66 -15.86
CA PRO A 106 3.61 -7.24 -14.66
C PRO A 106 2.91 -5.88 -14.82
N ALA A 107 3.52 -4.89 -15.45
CA ALA A 107 2.90 -3.57 -15.61
C ALA A 107 1.73 -3.63 -16.61
N ALA A 108 1.87 -4.34 -17.73
CA ALA A 108 0.79 -4.49 -18.72
C ALA A 108 -0.40 -5.25 -18.14
N ARG A 109 -0.14 -6.35 -17.40
CA ARG A 109 -1.20 -7.11 -16.74
C ARG A 109 -1.88 -6.31 -15.63
N MET A 110 -1.12 -5.56 -14.80
CA MET A 110 -1.73 -4.73 -13.77
C MET A 110 -2.57 -3.61 -14.37
N ARG A 111 -2.10 -2.98 -15.46
CA ARG A 111 -2.90 -2.02 -16.23
C ARG A 111 -4.24 -2.62 -16.65
N GLU A 112 -4.19 -3.80 -17.21
CA GLU A 112 -5.39 -4.49 -17.70
C GLU A 112 -6.31 -4.93 -16.57
N ILE A 113 -5.77 -5.44 -15.44
CA ILE A 113 -6.56 -5.81 -14.25
C ILE A 113 -7.30 -4.59 -13.69
N VAL A 114 -6.62 -3.44 -13.54
CA VAL A 114 -7.26 -2.20 -13.07
C VAL A 114 -8.40 -1.78 -14.00
N LEU A 115 -8.16 -1.77 -15.31
CA LEU A 115 -9.17 -1.41 -16.30
C LEU A 115 -10.34 -2.40 -16.33
N ALA A 116 -10.07 -3.71 -16.21
CA ALA A 116 -11.10 -4.73 -16.15
C ALA A 116 -11.97 -4.60 -14.89
N VAL A 117 -11.36 -4.37 -13.72
CA VAL A 117 -12.10 -4.11 -12.47
C VAL A 117 -12.98 -2.88 -12.63
N LYS A 118 -12.44 -1.78 -13.14
CA LYS A 118 -13.22 -0.54 -13.37
C LYS A 118 -14.36 -0.76 -14.35
N ALA A 119 -14.15 -1.49 -15.44
CA ALA A 119 -15.19 -1.83 -16.41
C ALA A 119 -16.33 -2.66 -15.77
N ILE A 120 -15.99 -3.64 -14.92
CA ILE A 120 -16.97 -4.43 -14.18
C ILE A 120 -17.77 -3.55 -13.22
N LEU A 121 -17.10 -2.72 -12.41
CA LEU A 121 -17.75 -1.82 -11.46
C LEU A 121 -18.66 -0.80 -12.15
N THR A 122 -18.23 -0.24 -13.29
CA THR A 122 -19.03 0.67 -14.11
C THR A 122 -20.25 -0.05 -14.69
N SER A 123 -20.09 -1.26 -15.24
CA SER A 123 -21.20 -2.06 -15.74
C SER A 123 -22.28 -2.30 -14.67
N TRP A 124 -21.88 -2.59 -13.45
CA TRP A 124 -22.82 -2.77 -12.32
C TRP A 124 -23.47 -1.47 -11.87
N GLN A 125 -22.72 -0.37 -11.84
CA GLN A 125 -23.22 0.93 -11.40
C GLN A 125 -24.23 1.52 -12.39
N ASP A 126 -23.92 1.46 -13.69
CA ASP A 126 -24.65 2.16 -14.73
C ASP A 126 -25.64 1.24 -15.47
N GLY A 127 -25.63 -0.08 -15.17
CA GLY A 127 -26.47 -1.06 -15.86
C GLY A 127 -26.07 -1.28 -17.33
N THR A 128 -24.84 -0.94 -17.71
CA THR A 128 -24.34 -1.08 -19.08
C THR A 128 -23.82 -2.49 -19.36
N PRO A 129 -23.90 -2.99 -20.63
CA PRO A 129 -23.33 -4.27 -20.98
C PRO A 129 -21.83 -4.32 -20.68
N LEU A 130 -21.36 -5.42 -20.08
CA LEU A 130 -19.93 -5.66 -19.87
C LEU A 130 -19.28 -6.16 -21.15
N ASP A 131 -18.37 -5.39 -21.72
CA ASP A 131 -17.55 -5.77 -22.88
C ASP A 131 -16.10 -5.31 -22.70
N PHE A 132 -15.36 -6.00 -21.85
CA PHE A 132 -13.92 -5.79 -21.66
C PHE A 132 -13.12 -6.86 -22.39
N ARG A 133 -12.22 -6.46 -23.30
CA ARG A 133 -11.40 -7.35 -24.16
C ARG A 133 -9.95 -6.92 -24.08
N GLY A 134 -9.23 -7.49 -23.13
CA GLY A 134 -7.79 -7.29 -22.99
C GLY A 134 -6.96 -8.42 -23.61
N GLU A 135 -5.66 -8.30 -23.55
CA GLU A 135 -4.69 -9.32 -23.98
C GLU A 135 -4.60 -10.46 -22.95
N HIS A 136 -4.69 -10.14 -21.67
CA HIS A 136 -4.49 -11.08 -20.55
C HIS A 136 -5.78 -11.53 -19.89
N THR A 137 -6.87 -10.76 -20.01
CA THR A 137 -8.18 -11.10 -19.44
C THR A 137 -9.33 -10.59 -20.32
N ARG A 138 -10.47 -11.28 -20.24
CA ARG A 138 -11.65 -10.95 -21.02
C ARG A 138 -12.91 -11.13 -20.17
N HIS A 139 -13.76 -10.11 -20.13
CA HIS A 139 -15.03 -10.10 -19.41
C HIS A 139 -16.12 -9.57 -20.33
N THR A 140 -16.92 -10.48 -20.90
CA THR A 140 -17.96 -10.15 -21.93
C THR A 140 -19.29 -10.81 -21.64
N LEU A 141 -19.45 -11.34 -20.42
CA LEU A 141 -20.70 -12.00 -20.00
C LEU A 141 -21.06 -11.53 -18.60
N MET A 142 -22.22 -10.88 -18.48
CA MET A 142 -22.78 -10.43 -17.20
C MET A 142 -24.31 -10.57 -17.24
N PRO A 143 -24.86 -11.79 -17.06
CA PRO A 143 -26.30 -11.99 -17.02
C PRO A 143 -26.94 -11.25 -15.85
N PRO A 144 -28.19 -10.80 -15.94
CA PRO A 144 -28.87 -9.99 -14.92
C PRO A 144 -28.84 -10.59 -13.50
N THR A 145 -28.87 -11.91 -13.39
CA THR A 145 -28.82 -12.63 -12.10
C THR A 145 -27.49 -12.41 -11.34
N PHE A 146 -26.42 -12.03 -12.04
CA PHE A 146 -25.09 -11.80 -11.45
C PHE A 146 -24.75 -10.31 -11.29
N VAL A 147 -25.67 -9.42 -11.60
CA VAL A 147 -25.50 -7.97 -11.41
C VAL A 147 -25.99 -7.60 -10.01
N PRO A 148 -25.14 -7.08 -9.13
CA PRO A 148 -25.53 -6.70 -7.76
C PRO A 148 -26.46 -5.48 -7.72
N GLY A 149 -26.60 -4.74 -8.83
CA GLY A 149 -27.26 -3.46 -8.90
C GLY A 149 -26.37 -2.29 -8.50
N PRO A 150 -26.84 -1.04 -8.64
CA PRO A 150 -26.04 0.14 -8.34
C PRO A 150 -25.74 0.26 -6.84
N ASN A 151 -24.50 0.63 -6.54
CA ASN A 151 -24.07 0.93 -5.17
C ASN A 151 -24.54 2.35 -4.79
N PRO A 152 -25.27 2.55 -3.70
CA PRO A 152 -25.78 3.88 -3.30
C PRO A 152 -24.63 4.87 -2.96
N TYR A 153 -23.44 4.36 -2.74
CA TYR A 153 -22.24 5.16 -2.45
C TYR A 153 -21.30 5.31 -3.65
N GLY A 154 -21.69 4.81 -4.82
CA GLY A 154 -20.85 4.75 -6.01
C GLY A 154 -19.81 3.63 -5.97
N PRO A 155 -19.12 3.38 -7.10
CA PRO A 155 -18.06 2.38 -7.16
C PRO A 155 -16.86 2.79 -6.29
N PRO A 156 -16.19 1.81 -5.64
CA PRO A 156 -14.99 2.11 -4.87
C PRO A 156 -13.83 2.57 -5.79
N PRO A 157 -13.02 3.55 -5.36
CA PRO A 157 -11.79 3.90 -6.08
C PRO A 157 -10.83 2.71 -6.15
N VAL A 158 -10.16 2.54 -7.31
CA VAL A 158 -9.18 1.50 -7.56
C VAL A 158 -7.79 2.11 -7.57
N LEU A 159 -7.00 1.83 -6.53
CA LEU A 159 -5.64 2.32 -6.36
C LEU A 159 -4.63 1.28 -6.84
N LEU A 160 -3.43 1.71 -7.24
CA LEU A 160 -2.37 0.79 -7.66
C LEU A 160 -1.07 1.07 -6.89
N GLY A 161 -0.53 0.01 -6.27
CA GLY A 161 0.76 0.03 -5.59
C GLY A 161 1.93 0.00 -6.57
N ALA A 162 2.88 0.92 -6.40
CA ALA A 162 4.05 1.00 -7.25
C ALA A 162 5.31 1.50 -6.51
N LEU A 163 6.47 1.12 -7.07
CA LEU A 163 7.79 1.65 -6.69
C LEU A 163 8.58 2.05 -7.94
N GLY A 164 8.74 1.11 -8.89
CA GLY A 164 9.50 1.33 -10.11
C GLY A 164 8.76 2.23 -11.11
N PRO A 165 9.50 2.93 -12.00
CA PRO A 165 8.93 3.99 -12.86
C PRO A 165 7.85 3.48 -13.83
N VAL A 166 7.96 2.26 -14.33
CA VAL A 166 6.97 1.70 -15.28
C VAL A 166 5.62 1.48 -14.59
N MET A 167 5.62 0.86 -13.39
CA MET A 167 4.38 0.62 -12.64
C MET A 167 3.79 1.95 -12.13
N THR A 168 4.64 2.91 -11.73
CA THR A 168 4.20 4.24 -11.29
C THR A 168 3.51 5.00 -12.42
N ARG A 169 4.07 4.98 -13.65
CA ARG A 169 3.39 5.54 -14.83
C ARG A 169 2.06 4.86 -15.10
N THR A 170 2.05 3.52 -15.03
CA THR A 170 0.81 2.73 -15.20
C THR A 170 -0.26 3.14 -14.19
N ALA A 171 0.10 3.32 -12.92
CA ALA A 171 -0.83 3.81 -11.90
C ALA A 171 -1.41 5.18 -12.28
N ALA A 172 -0.55 6.11 -12.69
CA ALA A 172 -0.96 7.45 -13.10
C ALA A 172 -1.84 7.46 -14.37
N GLU A 173 -1.65 6.49 -15.27
CA GLU A 173 -2.48 6.37 -16.48
C GLU A 173 -3.89 5.84 -16.19
N VAL A 174 -4.06 4.84 -15.32
CA VAL A 174 -5.32 4.08 -15.26
C VAL A 174 -5.97 3.98 -13.88
N ALA A 175 -5.22 4.17 -12.78
CA ALA A 175 -5.74 4.04 -11.43
C ALA A 175 -6.38 5.34 -10.92
N ASP A 176 -7.16 5.24 -9.83
CA ASP A 176 -7.78 6.38 -9.14
C ASP A 176 -6.87 6.95 -8.04
N GLY A 177 -5.73 6.31 -7.78
CA GLY A 177 -4.69 6.77 -6.86
C GLY A 177 -3.46 5.87 -6.91
N LEU A 178 -2.33 6.42 -6.44
CA LEU A 178 -1.05 5.74 -6.32
C LEU A 178 -0.76 5.41 -4.85
N LEU A 179 -0.56 4.13 -4.54
CA LEU A 179 0.01 3.68 -3.28
C LEU A 179 1.53 3.58 -3.46
N VAL A 180 2.29 4.45 -2.79
CA VAL A 180 3.76 4.42 -2.89
C VAL A 180 4.29 3.34 -1.95
N MET A 181 5.00 2.35 -2.48
CA MET A 181 5.59 1.27 -1.70
C MET A 181 6.53 1.83 -0.60
N PRO A 182 6.51 1.32 0.65
CA PRO A 182 7.17 1.97 1.79
C PRO A 182 8.71 1.99 1.73
N PHE A 183 9.33 1.16 0.89
CA PHE A 183 10.78 1.15 0.71
C PHE A 183 11.21 2.23 -0.30
N HIS A 184 11.28 3.46 0.15
CA HIS A 184 11.80 4.60 -0.63
C HIS A 184 12.40 5.66 0.28
N SER A 185 13.39 6.40 -0.21
CA SER A 185 13.86 7.62 0.43
C SER A 185 13.07 8.84 -0.06
N HIS A 186 13.18 9.95 0.65
CA HIS A 186 12.64 11.23 0.17
C HIS A 186 13.22 11.61 -1.20
N ARG A 187 14.52 11.42 -1.39
CA ARG A 187 15.20 11.69 -2.67
C ARG A 187 14.67 10.81 -3.78
N HIS A 188 14.54 9.48 -3.56
CA HIS A 188 13.94 8.57 -4.54
C HIS A 188 12.50 9.00 -4.89
N PHE A 189 11.70 9.37 -3.89
CA PHE A 189 10.35 9.84 -4.11
C PHE A 189 10.31 11.07 -5.02
N ARG A 190 11.17 12.08 -4.76
CA ARG A 190 11.22 13.32 -5.54
C ARG A 190 11.82 13.14 -6.94
N GLU A 191 12.92 12.39 -7.06
CA GLU A 191 13.68 12.27 -8.30
C GLU A 191 13.18 11.16 -9.23
N ARG A 192 12.42 10.17 -8.72
CA ARG A 192 11.99 9.01 -9.50
C ARG A 192 10.47 8.84 -9.52
N THR A 193 9.81 8.89 -8.35
CA THR A 193 8.37 8.63 -8.26
C THR A 193 7.56 9.77 -8.86
N LEU A 194 7.75 11.01 -8.42
CA LEU A 194 6.98 12.15 -8.92
C LEU A 194 7.14 12.40 -10.41
N PRO A 195 8.35 12.35 -11.01
CA PRO A 195 8.50 12.47 -12.46
C PRO A 195 7.77 11.36 -13.22
N ALA A 196 7.78 10.11 -12.72
CA ALA A 196 7.03 9.01 -13.34
C ALA A 196 5.50 9.21 -13.24
N VAL A 197 5.00 9.79 -12.14
CA VAL A 197 3.59 10.18 -12.01
C VAL A 197 3.25 11.24 -13.07
N ALA A 198 4.05 12.31 -13.17
CA ALA A 198 3.82 13.39 -14.15
C ALA A 198 3.81 12.87 -15.60
N GLU A 199 4.73 11.95 -15.92
CA GLU A 199 4.78 11.31 -17.24
C GLU A 199 3.52 10.48 -17.52
N GLY A 200 3.04 9.69 -16.55
CA GLY A 200 1.83 8.88 -16.71
C GLY A 200 0.57 9.73 -16.83
N LEU A 201 0.45 10.79 -16.05
CA LEU A 201 -0.65 11.76 -16.15
C LEU A 201 -0.69 12.43 -17.54
N ALA A 202 0.46 12.89 -18.03
CA ALA A 202 0.55 13.51 -19.34
C ALA A 202 0.13 12.56 -20.47
N ARG A 203 0.52 11.28 -20.40
CA ARG A 203 0.11 10.26 -21.38
C ARG A 203 -1.40 9.99 -21.38
N ALA A 204 -2.03 10.09 -20.21
CA ALA A 204 -3.45 9.85 -20.04
C ALA A 204 -4.32 11.12 -20.20
N GLY A 205 -3.71 12.29 -20.38
CA GLY A 205 -4.42 13.57 -20.43
C GLY A 205 -5.11 13.91 -19.11
N ARG A 206 -4.50 13.56 -17.99
CA ARG A 206 -5.04 13.77 -16.63
C ARG A 206 -4.25 14.85 -15.90
N ASP A 207 -4.94 15.67 -15.12
CA ASP A 207 -4.34 16.78 -14.39
C ASP A 207 -3.74 16.37 -13.04
N ALA A 208 -4.32 15.38 -12.37
CA ALA A 208 -3.92 14.97 -11.04
C ALA A 208 -4.20 13.48 -10.74
N LEU A 209 -3.50 12.98 -9.73
CA LEU A 209 -3.70 11.65 -9.14
C LEU A 209 -3.49 11.76 -7.62
N PRO A 210 -4.43 11.32 -6.78
CA PRO A 210 -4.19 11.17 -5.36
C PRO A 210 -2.99 10.24 -5.08
N ILE A 211 -2.07 10.69 -4.22
CA ILE A 211 -0.89 9.92 -3.83
C ILE A 211 -1.00 9.55 -2.36
N TYR A 212 -0.78 8.29 -2.06
CA TYR A 212 -0.82 7.70 -0.72
C TYR A 212 0.59 7.20 -0.37
N PRO A 213 1.47 8.05 0.18
CA PRO A 213 2.79 7.60 0.61
C PRO A 213 2.65 6.61 1.76
N GLN A 214 3.44 5.54 1.71
CA GLN A 214 3.64 4.67 2.84
C GLN A 214 4.97 5.01 3.49
N ALA A 215 5.01 5.14 4.81
CA ALA A 215 6.20 5.46 5.57
C ALA A 215 6.49 4.37 6.60
N ILE A 216 7.71 3.86 6.60
CA ILE A 216 8.24 3.03 7.67
C ILE A 216 8.57 3.96 8.83
N CYS A 217 7.97 3.72 10.00
CA CYS A 217 8.11 4.60 11.17
C CYS A 217 8.62 3.82 12.38
N ALA A 218 9.40 4.50 13.23
CA ALA A 218 9.74 4.05 14.57
C ALA A 218 9.48 5.18 15.56
N LEU A 219 8.54 4.99 16.48
CA LEU A 219 8.21 5.94 17.52
C LEU A 219 8.88 5.56 18.84
N GLY A 220 9.36 6.55 19.58
CA GLY A 220 9.87 6.39 20.92
C GLY A 220 10.00 7.74 21.63
N ASP A 221 9.57 7.80 22.90
CA ASP A 221 9.72 8.99 23.76
C ASP A 221 11.04 8.93 24.53
N THR A 222 11.65 7.75 24.62
CA THR A 222 12.97 7.53 25.22
C THR A 222 13.94 6.91 24.23
N ALA A 223 15.22 7.00 24.51
CA ALA A 223 16.26 6.38 23.70
C ALA A 223 16.11 4.84 23.64
N GLU A 224 15.66 4.22 24.71
CA GLU A 224 15.43 2.78 24.79
C GLU A 224 14.23 2.35 23.91
N GLU A 225 13.13 3.08 23.98
CA GLU A 225 11.95 2.82 23.14
C GLU A 225 12.30 2.97 21.65
N LEU A 226 12.98 4.05 21.29
CA LEU A 226 13.40 4.30 19.92
C LEU A 226 14.36 3.24 19.40
N ALA A 227 15.33 2.80 20.21
CA ALA A 227 16.23 1.72 19.86
C ALA A 227 15.49 0.39 19.61
N ALA A 228 14.52 0.07 20.48
CA ALA A 228 13.69 -1.12 20.32
C ALA A 228 12.86 -1.08 19.02
N ALA A 229 12.15 0.02 18.77
CA ALA A 229 11.36 0.21 17.55
C ALA A 229 12.23 0.19 16.28
N THR A 230 13.42 0.78 16.32
CA THR A 230 14.38 0.81 15.21
C THR A 230 14.91 -0.58 14.83
N THR A 231 14.93 -1.53 15.76
CA THR A 231 15.35 -2.91 15.46
C THR A 231 14.45 -3.57 14.43
N GLY A 232 13.13 -3.44 14.56
CA GLY A 232 12.18 -3.93 13.57
C GLY A 232 12.30 -3.23 12.22
N VAL A 233 12.56 -1.91 12.24
CA VAL A 233 12.83 -1.13 11.03
C VAL A 233 14.04 -1.68 10.28
N ARG A 234 15.18 -1.94 10.95
CA ARG A 234 16.38 -2.52 10.31
C ARG A 234 16.07 -3.87 9.67
N GLY A 235 15.32 -4.72 10.36
CA GLY A 235 14.86 -6.00 9.82
C GLY A 235 14.08 -5.86 8.52
N LEU A 236 13.09 -4.97 8.51
CA LEU A 236 12.27 -4.73 7.31
C LEU A 236 13.07 -4.09 6.17
N LEU A 237 13.92 -3.11 6.46
CA LEU A 237 14.78 -2.46 5.46
C LEU A 237 15.76 -3.44 4.82
N SER A 238 16.37 -4.33 5.61
CA SER A 238 17.27 -5.37 5.09
C SER A 238 16.54 -6.37 4.18
N PHE A 239 15.32 -6.76 4.58
CA PHE A 239 14.46 -7.63 3.77
C PHE A 239 14.07 -6.99 2.43
N TYR A 240 13.60 -5.75 2.44
CA TYR A 240 13.27 -5.03 1.19
C TYR A 240 14.52 -4.79 0.35
N GLY A 241 15.62 -4.34 0.97
CA GLY A 241 16.88 -4.08 0.29
C GLY A 241 17.49 -5.33 -0.38
N SER A 242 17.13 -6.54 0.08
CA SER A 242 17.55 -7.79 -0.56
C SER A 242 16.88 -8.06 -1.91
N THR A 243 15.74 -7.39 -2.19
CA THR A 243 14.94 -7.63 -3.40
C THR A 243 15.57 -6.91 -4.61
N PRO A 244 15.96 -7.62 -5.69
CA PRO A 244 16.62 -6.99 -6.84
C PRO A 244 15.80 -5.85 -7.48
N ALA A 245 14.47 -5.98 -7.53
CA ALA A 245 13.60 -4.95 -8.09
C ALA A 245 13.60 -3.63 -7.29
N TYR A 246 14.09 -3.62 -6.05
CA TYR A 246 14.14 -2.43 -5.20
C TYR A 246 15.53 -1.77 -5.15
N ARG A 247 16.52 -2.34 -5.83
CA ARG A 247 17.87 -1.79 -5.96
C ARG A 247 17.88 -0.30 -6.38
N PRO A 248 17.01 0.19 -7.30
CA PRO A 248 17.01 1.60 -7.70
C PRO A 248 16.81 2.59 -6.54
N VAL A 249 16.18 2.18 -5.43
CA VAL A 249 16.08 3.01 -4.22
C VAL A 249 17.46 3.20 -3.57
N LEU A 250 18.21 2.11 -3.45
CA LEU A 250 19.57 2.13 -2.90
C LEU A 250 20.54 2.87 -3.82
N GLU A 251 20.38 2.75 -5.15
CA GLU A 251 21.21 3.44 -6.14
C GLU A 251 21.12 4.96 -6.02
N VAL A 252 19.93 5.50 -5.80
CA VAL A 252 19.72 6.95 -5.63
C VAL A 252 20.53 7.49 -4.45
N GLU A 253 20.65 6.69 -3.38
CA GLU A 253 21.41 7.06 -2.16
C GLU A 253 22.90 6.68 -2.22
N GLY A 254 23.36 6.05 -3.28
CA GLY A 254 24.76 5.62 -3.42
C GLY A 254 25.07 4.26 -2.78
N TRP A 255 24.05 3.48 -2.42
CA TRP A 255 24.19 2.18 -1.75
C TRP A 255 23.90 0.99 -2.69
N ALA A 256 24.17 1.13 -3.98
CA ALA A 256 23.84 0.11 -5.00
C ALA A 256 24.44 -1.27 -4.69
N ASP A 257 25.64 -1.30 -4.09
CA ASP A 257 26.39 -2.53 -3.80
C ASP A 257 25.81 -3.31 -2.60
N LEU A 258 24.98 -2.67 -1.79
CA LEU A 258 24.32 -3.31 -0.66
C LEU A 258 23.29 -4.38 -1.12
N GLN A 259 22.58 -4.15 -2.23
CA GLN A 259 21.53 -5.05 -2.69
C GLN A 259 22.03 -6.48 -2.99
N PRO A 260 23.12 -6.70 -3.76
CA PRO A 260 23.62 -8.05 -4.03
C PRO A 260 24.01 -8.80 -2.76
N GLU A 261 24.63 -8.13 -1.79
CA GLU A 261 25.03 -8.74 -0.54
C GLU A 261 23.84 -9.12 0.34
N LEU A 262 22.86 -8.23 0.49
CA LEU A 262 21.59 -8.54 1.19
C LEU A 262 20.87 -9.71 0.52
N ASN A 263 20.83 -9.76 -0.82
CA ASN A 263 20.22 -10.87 -1.55
C ASN A 263 20.95 -12.21 -1.32
N ARG A 264 22.28 -12.19 -1.29
CA ARG A 264 23.11 -13.37 -0.99
C ARG A 264 22.83 -13.90 0.42
N LEU A 265 22.82 -13.01 1.42
CA LEU A 265 22.55 -13.34 2.83
C LEU A 265 21.12 -13.86 3.02
N SER A 266 20.14 -13.21 2.39
CA SER A 266 18.73 -13.64 2.42
C SER A 266 18.56 -15.07 1.89
N LYS A 267 19.24 -15.43 0.79
CA LYS A 267 19.22 -16.78 0.25
C LYS A 267 19.93 -17.81 1.14
N ALA A 268 20.91 -17.35 1.92
CA ALA A 268 21.59 -18.17 2.90
C ALA A 268 20.82 -18.31 4.23
N GLY A 269 19.75 -17.52 4.43
CA GLY A 269 19.00 -17.47 5.69
C GLY A 269 19.73 -16.73 6.82
N ASP A 270 20.78 -15.98 6.50
CA ASP A 270 21.59 -15.24 7.48
C ASP A 270 20.98 -13.85 7.74
N TYR A 271 19.82 -13.84 8.42
CA TYR A 271 19.11 -12.61 8.73
C TYR A 271 19.85 -11.71 9.72
N ALA A 272 20.64 -12.28 10.62
CA ALA A 272 21.43 -11.50 11.58
C ALA A 272 22.50 -10.66 10.88
N ALA A 273 23.21 -11.24 9.91
CA ALA A 273 24.18 -10.51 9.10
C ALA A 273 23.48 -9.43 8.25
N MET A 274 22.29 -9.72 7.69
CA MET A 274 21.50 -8.73 6.94
C MET A 274 21.19 -7.49 7.80
N PHE A 275 20.74 -7.69 9.05
CA PHE A 275 20.38 -6.58 9.95
C PHE A 275 21.59 -5.70 10.26
N GLY A 276 22.76 -6.32 10.43
CA GLY A 276 24.03 -5.63 10.67
C GLY A 276 24.53 -4.74 9.53
N LEU A 277 24.03 -4.96 8.30
CA LEU A 277 24.37 -4.14 7.14
C LEU A 277 23.56 -2.84 7.04
N ILE A 278 22.47 -2.71 7.81
CA ILE A 278 21.64 -1.50 7.80
C ILE A 278 22.12 -0.57 8.93
N ASP A 279 22.85 0.47 8.58
CA ASP A 279 23.36 1.46 9.51
C ASP A 279 22.34 2.54 9.88
N ASP A 280 22.72 3.46 10.78
CA ASP A 280 21.84 4.54 11.25
C ASP A 280 21.51 5.56 10.16
N ASP A 281 22.40 5.80 9.20
CA ASP A 281 22.14 6.71 8.07
C ASP A 281 21.09 6.13 7.14
N MET A 282 21.16 4.84 6.87
CA MET A 282 20.14 4.14 6.09
C MET A 282 18.77 4.18 6.77
N VAL A 283 18.74 3.96 8.09
CA VAL A 283 17.48 4.06 8.86
C VAL A 283 16.91 5.48 8.77
N ARG A 284 17.70 6.52 9.05
CA ARG A 284 17.24 7.93 8.96
C ARG A 284 16.78 8.33 7.56
N THR A 285 17.38 7.76 6.53
CA THR A 285 17.06 8.08 5.13
C THR A 285 15.78 7.37 4.66
N LEU A 286 15.63 6.08 4.97
CA LEU A 286 14.57 5.22 4.46
C LEU A 286 13.36 5.12 5.38
N ALA A 287 13.50 5.49 6.65
CA ALA A 287 12.42 5.49 7.63
C ALA A 287 12.21 6.89 8.24
N VAL A 288 11.20 7.01 9.09
CA VAL A 288 10.90 8.21 9.89
C VAL A 288 10.97 7.78 11.35
N THR A 289 11.89 8.36 12.12
CA THR A 289 12.18 7.90 13.48
C THR A 289 12.23 9.08 14.45
N GLY A 290 11.74 8.91 15.67
CA GLY A 290 11.77 9.92 16.72
C GLY A 290 10.52 9.90 17.58
N THR A 291 10.31 11.00 18.31
CA THR A 291 9.03 11.23 19.00
C THR A 291 7.88 11.38 18.01
N PRO A 292 6.62 11.19 18.43
CA PRO A 292 5.46 11.38 17.55
C PRO A 292 5.45 12.73 16.83
N GLU A 293 5.84 13.80 17.51
CA GLU A 293 5.88 15.17 16.96
C GLU A 293 6.99 15.33 15.91
N GLU A 294 8.18 14.77 16.17
CA GLU A 294 9.29 14.77 15.20
C GLU A 294 8.94 13.96 13.96
N CYS A 295 8.32 12.78 14.13
CA CYS A 295 7.84 11.97 13.04
C CYS A 295 6.77 12.70 12.22
N ALA A 296 5.81 13.37 12.85
CA ALA A 296 4.82 14.18 12.15
C ALA A 296 5.43 15.31 11.32
N ALA A 297 6.42 16.02 11.90
CA ALA A 297 7.14 17.08 11.20
C ALA A 297 7.88 16.54 9.96
N GLU A 298 8.57 15.41 10.10
CA GLU A 298 9.31 14.78 9.01
C GLU A 298 8.37 14.22 7.92
N LEU A 299 7.25 13.60 8.30
CA LEU A 299 6.24 13.14 7.33
C LEU A 299 5.65 14.30 6.52
N ARG A 300 5.33 15.42 7.17
CA ARG A 300 4.88 16.63 6.48
C ARG A 300 5.97 17.21 5.57
N ARG A 301 7.22 17.25 6.03
CA ARG A 301 8.36 17.70 5.21
C ARG A 301 8.54 16.84 3.96
N ARG A 302 8.36 15.52 4.09
CA ARG A 302 8.52 14.58 2.96
C ARG A 302 7.38 14.65 1.95
N PHE A 303 6.14 14.78 2.43
CA PHE A 303 4.95 14.50 1.61
C PHE A 303 3.88 15.58 1.63
N GLY A 304 3.95 16.58 2.53
CA GLY A 304 2.84 17.51 2.79
C GLY A 304 2.46 18.44 1.65
N ASP A 305 3.29 18.58 0.63
CA ASP A 305 3.00 19.34 -0.59
C ASP A 305 2.33 18.51 -1.72
N VAL A 306 2.27 17.18 -1.55
CA VAL A 306 1.77 16.28 -2.61
C VAL A 306 0.74 15.26 -2.12
N ALA A 307 0.53 15.13 -0.80
CA ALA A 307 -0.37 14.15 -0.25
C ALA A 307 -1.14 14.68 0.97
N ASP A 308 -2.45 14.42 1.00
CA ASP A 308 -3.33 14.79 2.11
C ASP A 308 -3.36 13.73 3.22
N ARG A 309 -2.80 12.54 2.97
CA ARG A 309 -2.74 11.44 3.92
C ARG A 309 -1.47 10.60 3.75
N VAL A 310 -1.10 9.92 4.82
CA VAL A 310 0.06 9.02 4.87
C VAL A 310 -0.31 7.71 5.56
N CYS A 311 0.18 6.59 5.03
CA CYS A 311 0.03 5.27 5.63
C CYS A 311 1.27 4.97 6.49
N ALA A 312 1.13 5.00 7.81
CA ALA A 312 2.23 4.70 8.71
C ALA A 312 2.33 3.20 9.01
N TYR A 313 3.56 2.73 9.08
CA TYR A 313 3.94 1.34 9.20
C TYR A 313 4.97 1.18 10.32
N PHE A 314 4.68 0.38 11.35
CA PHE A 314 5.52 0.23 12.55
C PHE A 314 6.09 -1.18 12.66
N PRO A 315 7.11 -1.55 11.86
CA PRO A 315 7.60 -2.92 11.83
C PRO A 315 8.27 -3.31 13.16
N GLY A 316 7.78 -4.41 13.75
CA GLY A 316 8.34 -4.96 14.97
C GLY A 316 8.06 -4.13 16.23
N SER A 317 7.21 -3.12 16.16
CA SER A 317 6.77 -2.32 17.31
C SER A 317 5.25 -2.12 17.28
N ASP A 318 4.66 -1.89 18.46
CA ASP A 318 3.26 -1.52 18.62
C ASP A 318 3.21 -0.22 19.45
N PRO A 319 3.19 0.95 18.80
CA PRO A 319 3.16 2.22 19.51
C PRO A 319 1.94 2.34 20.42
N SER A 320 2.10 2.97 21.56
CA SER A 320 1.00 3.22 22.50
C SER A 320 -0.09 4.09 21.89
N THR A 321 -1.31 3.98 22.40
CA THR A 321 -2.44 4.83 21.98
C THR A 321 -2.10 6.32 22.11
N ASP A 322 -1.35 6.72 23.15
CA ASP A 322 -0.88 8.09 23.33
C ASP A 322 0.07 8.52 22.21
N GLN A 323 1.08 7.71 21.90
CA GLN A 323 2.04 8.00 20.83
C GLN A 323 1.33 8.15 19.48
N VAL A 324 0.41 7.24 19.15
CA VAL A 324 -0.40 7.33 17.94
C VAL A 324 -1.27 8.59 17.92
N GLY A 325 -1.92 8.91 19.04
CA GLY A 325 -2.77 10.11 19.20
C GLY A 325 -1.98 11.40 19.00
N ARG A 326 -0.79 11.49 19.57
CA ARG A 326 0.12 12.64 19.41
C ARG A 326 0.61 12.77 17.96
N LEU A 327 0.96 11.64 17.31
CA LEU A 327 1.33 11.62 15.89
C LEU A 327 0.18 12.14 15.03
N ALA A 328 -1.04 11.60 15.19
CA ALA A 328 -2.23 12.01 14.45
C ALA A 328 -2.57 13.50 14.66
N ALA A 329 -2.58 13.94 15.91
CA ALA A 329 -2.84 15.34 16.28
C ALA A 329 -1.78 16.29 15.69
N ALA A 330 -0.51 15.89 15.71
CA ALA A 330 0.58 16.68 15.12
C ALA A 330 0.51 16.73 13.58
N LEU A 331 0.09 15.67 12.91
CA LEU A 331 -0.11 15.65 11.45
C LEU A 331 -1.28 16.51 10.99
N SER A 332 -2.31 16.70 11.83
CA SER A 332 -3.52 17.47 11.50
C SER A 332 -3.34 18.98 11.61
N ARG A 333 -2.27 19.45 12.21
CA ARG A 333 -1.89 20.88 12.31
C ARG A 333 -1.25 21.38 11.02
#